data_640d2f2268acac28a95819dc14bdb1d0
#
_entry.id   640d2f2268acac28a95819dc14bdb1d0
#
_cell.length_a   1.000
_cell.length_b   1.000
_cell.length_c   1.000
_cell.angle_alpha   90.00
_cell.angle_beta   90.00
_cell.angle_gamma   90.00
#
_symmetry.space_group_name_H-M   'P 1'
#
loop_
_entity.id
_entity.type
_entity.pdbx_description
1 polymer ?
#
loop_
_entity_poly.entity_id
_entity_poly.type
_entity_poly.pdbx_seq_one_letter_code
_entity_poly.pdbx_strand_id
1 'polypeptide(L)'
;MTRVAIIGAGVSGLVAAHALRRALGPGAGIEVFDSADRAGGLLHDATVAGRRTDVGAEAFVLRRPEARDLVAELGLSADLVVPTGARPAVWAGERLHPLPAPAWMGIPASPQAVQGLADEADIARMTVEPTRPLAWTPGGDCSLGELVADRFGPSVVARSVDPMIGGVYAALAADTGVRAATPALAALLDEGAPSLTAAIAALLPAPGTPATPVFGALRGGYRQLIDALVESAAARLRLGAAVSRLDPARRGWEVDGEPFDAVVVAVPAPVAARLLGVAAPDSAEALAGIATSSSAVVALAVDPATPTPEYSGVLAATGGELARQACANPAKALTLSSRKWPHYDG
;
A
#
# COMPACT_ATOMS: atom_id res chain seq x y z
N MET A 1 -10.08 -13.33 -34.98
CA MET A 1 -10.42 -13.32 -33.56
C MET A 1 -9.20 -12.79 -32.81
N THR A 2 -9.34 -11.67 -32.11
CA THR A 2 -8.20 -11.08 -31.38
C THR A 2 -7.83 -11.97 -30.20
N ARG A 3 -6.52 -12.34 -30.12
CA ARG A 3 -5.96 -13.10 -29.00
C ARG A 3 -5.06 -12.20 -28.17
N VAL A 4 -5.31 -12.13 -26.86
CA VAL A 4 -4.52 -11.33 -25.93
C VAL A 4 -3.97 -12.22 -24.82
N ALA A 5 -2.67 -12.15 -24.60
CA ALA A 5 -2.02 -12.77 -23.45
C ALA A 5 -1.87 -11.74 -22.32
N ILE A 6 -2.15 -12.16 -21.10
CA ILE A 6 -1.88 -11.39 -19.87
C ILE A 6 -0.93 -12.21 -19.02
N ILE A 7 0.23 -11.66 -18.70
CA ILE A 7 1.25 -12.33 -17.91
C ILE A 7 1.18 -11.79 -16.48
N GLY A 8 0.68 -12.61 -15.55
CA GLY A 8 0.37 -12.30 -14.16
C GLY A 8 -1.13 -12.35 -13.87
N ALA A 9 -1.57 -13.28 -13.02
CA ALA A 9 -2.95 -13.40 -12.53
C ALA A 9 -3.15 -12.71 -11.16
N GLY A 10 -2.33 -11.73 -10.84
CA GLY A 10 -2.57 -10.81 -9.73
C GLY A 10 -3.74 -9.86 -10.03
N VAL A 11 -4.11 -9.02 -9.06
CA VAL A 11 -5.24 -8.07 -9.22
C VAL A 11 -5.10 -7.23 -10.51
N SER A 12 -3.92 -6.74 -10.83
CA SER A 12 -3.68 -5.92 -12.03
C SER A 12 -3.98 -6.68 -13.32
N GLY A 13 -3.52 -7.93 -13.42
CA GLY A 13 -3.77 -8.76 -14.61
C GLY A 13 -5.25 -9.19 -14.72
N LEU A 14 -5.90 -9.50 -13.61
CA LEU A 14 -7.32 -9.83 -13.60
C LEU A 14 -8.21 -8.63 -13.96
N VAL A 15 -7.88 -7.44 -13.47
CA VAL A 15 -8.57 -6.20 -13.85
C VAL A 15 -8.33 -5.88 -15.33
N ALA A 16 -7.12 -6.10 -15.83
CA ALA A 16 -6.84 -5.95 -17.27
C ALA A 16 -7.66 -6.94 -18.11
N ALA A 17 -7.79 -8.19 -17.68
CA ALA A 17 -8.62 -9.20 -18.36
C ALA A 17 -10.10 -8.80 -18.38
N HIS A 18 -10.63 -8.34 -17.24
CA HIS A 18 -11.99 -7.82 -17.14
C HIS A 18 -12.22 -6.62 -18.08
N ALA A 19 -11.34 -5.62 -18.04
CA ALA A 19 -11.44 -4.44 -18.91
C ALA A 19 -11.36 -4.80 -20.40
N LEU A 20 -10.45 -5.70 -20.77
CA LEU A 20 -10.32 -6.19 -22.14
C LEU A 20 -11.56 -6.97 -22.59
N ARG A 21 -12.14 -7.79 -21.74
CA ARG A 21 -13.40 -8.50 -22.04
C ARG A 21 -14.52 -7.51 -22.37
N ARG A 22 -14.63 -6.44 -21.60
CA ARG A 22 -15.65 -5.40 -21.86
C ARG A 22 -15.36 -4.63 -23.17
N ALA A 23 -14.11 -4.31 -23.42
CA ALA A 23 -13.74 -3.52 -24.61
C ALA A 23 -13.81 -4.34 -25.90
N LEU A 24 -13.40 -5.60 -25.87
CA LEU A 24 -13.27 -6.44 -27.07
C LEU A 24 -14.48 -7.36 -27.30
N GLY A 25 -15.38 -7.47 -26.30
CA GLY A 25 -16.54 -8.35 -26.36
C GLY A 25 -16.24 -9.83 -26.16
N PRO A 26 -17.28 -10.69 -26.17
CA PRO A 26 -17.18 -12.11 -25.85
C PRO A 26 -16.37 -12.93 -26.87
N GLY A 27 -16.20 -12.41 -28.08
CA GLY A 27 -15.45 -13.08 -29.13
C GLY A 27 -13.92 -13.01 -29.01
N ALA A 28 -13.35 -12.21 -28.10
CA ALA A 28 -11.91 -12.13 -27.90
C ALA A 28 -11.36 -13.34 -27.14
N GLY A 29 -10.24 -13.87 -27.56
CA GLY A 29 -9.48 -14.89 -26.85
C GLY A 29 -8.55 -14.24 -25.81
N ILE A 30 -8.93 -14.22 -24.55
CA ILE A 30 -8.10 -13.68 -23.47
C ILE A 30 -7.53 -14.84 -22.67
N GLU A 31 -6.22 -14.91 -22.55
CA GLU A 31 -5.51 -15.92 -21.77
C GLU A 31 -4.64 -15.25 -20.70
N VAL A 32 -4.77 -15.70 -19.45
CA VAL A 32 -4.02 -15.16 -18.30
C VAL A 32 -3.08 -16.24 -17.80
N PHE A 33 -1.78 -15.94 -17.78
CA PHE A 33 -0.72 -16.83 -17.35
C PHE A 33 -0.23 -16.43 -15.95
N ASP A 34 0.01 -17.42 -15.09
CA ASP A 34 0.68 -17.19 -13.81
C ASP A 34 1.52 -18.40 -13.43
N SER A 35 2.67 -18.15 -12.82
CA SER A 35 3.55 -19.21 -12.28
C SER A 35 2.96 -19.89 -11.03
N ALA A 36 2.09 -19.20 -10.30
CA ALA A 36 1.38 -19.77 -9.16
C ALA A 36 0.23 -20.66 -9.63
N ASP A 37 -0.15 -21.61 -8.78
CA ASP A 37 -1.30 -22.51 -8.97
C ASP A 37 -2.66 -21.85 -8.65
N ARG A 38 -2.65 -20.58 -8.26
CA ARG A 38 -3.83 -19.78 -7.91
C ARG A 38 -3.81 -18.39 -8.52
N ALA A 39 -4.98 -17.82 -8.76
CA ALA A 39 -5.14 -16.41 -9.08
C ALA A 39 -5.14 -15.53 -7.81
N GLY A 40 -4.87 -14.23 -7.97
CA GLY A 40 -4.93 -13.22 -6.91
C GLY A 40 -3.58 -12.59 -6.57
N GLY A 41 -2.48 -13.25 -6.85
CA GLY A 41 -1.14 -12.71 -6.57
C GLY A 41 -0.96 -12.41 -5.07
N LEU A 42 -0.71 -11.13 -4.72
CA LEU A 42 -0.58 -10.66 -3.34
C LEU A 42 -1.89 -10.62 -2.55
N LEU A 43 -3.04 -10.69 -3.22
CA LEU A 43 -4.33 -10.91 -2.57
C LEU A 43 -4.44 -12.40 -2.25
N HIS A 44 -4.24 -12.73 -0.99
CA HIS A 44 -4.16 -14.11 -0.53
C HIS A 44 -4.95 -14.29 0.76
N ASP A 45 -5.76 -15.34 0.79
CA ASP A 45 -6.52 -15.77 1.95
C ASP A 45 -6.00 -17.12 2.48
N ALA A 46 -6.16 -17.35 3.75
CA ALA A 46 -5.90 -18.64 4.41
C ALA A 46 -6.98 -18.94 5.44
N THR A 47 -7.10 -20.21 5.82
CA THR A 47 -7.96 -20.62 6.92
C THR A 47 -7.17 -20.60 8.22
N VAL A 48 -7.52 -19.69 9.13
CA VAL A 48 -6.91 -19.55 10.45
C VAL A 48 -7.98 -19.86 11.49
N ALA A 49 -7.76 -20.87 12.33
CA ALA A 49 -8.73 -21.36 13.32
C ALA A 49 -10.15 -21.58 12.75
N GLY A 50 -10.23 -22.18 11.56
CA GLY A 50 -11.51 -22.47 10.90
C GLY A 50 -12.17 -21.28 10.18
N ARG A 51 -11.58 -20.08 10.24
CA ARG A 51 -12.09 -18.89 9.58
C ARG A 51 -11.21 -18.48 8.41
N ARG A 52 -11.82 -18.20 7.26
CA ARG A 52 -11.11 -17.61 6.12
C ARG A 52 -10.72 -16.17 6.44
N THR A 53 -9.44 -15.85 6.25
CA THR A 53 -8.85 -14.57 6.60
C THR A 53 -7.87 -14.14 5.52
N ASP A 54 -7.92 -12.87 5.12
CA ASP A 54 -6.90 -12.31 4.23
C ASP A 54 -5.54 -12.28 4.96
N VAL A 55 -4.55 -12.95 4.39
CA VAL A 55 -3.17 -13.01 4.90
C VAL A 55 -2.19 -12.26 4.01
N GLY A 56 -2.70 -11.57 2.99
CA GLY A 56 -1.98 -10.60 2.18
C GLY A 56 -2.46 -9.18 2.51
N ALA A 57 -2.93 -8.46 1.49
CA ALA A 57 -3.63 -7.19 1.72
C ALA A 57 -5.02 -7.47 2.29
N GLU A 58 -5.49 -6.65 3.22
CA GLU A 58 -6.85 -6.78 3.82
C GLU A 58 -7.76 -5.58 3.54
N ALA A 59 -7.22 -4.50 2.98
CA ALA A 59 -7.96 -3.26 2.77
C ALA A 59 -7.47 -2.47 1.56
N PHE A 60 -8.34 -1.66 1.00
CA PHE A 60 -8.02 -0.71 -0.06
C PHE A 60 -8.42 0.72 0.33
N VAL A 61 -7.86 1.71 -0.36
CA VAL A 61 -8.12 3.13 -0.09
C VAL A 61 -9.44 3.56 -0.73
N LEU A 62 -10.47 3.82 0.10
CA LEU A 62 -11.80 4.27 -0.35
C LEU A 62 -11.83 5.70 -0.91
N ARG A 63 -10.88 6.54 -0.53
CA ARG A 63 -10.78 7.92 -1.06
C ARG A 63 -10.47 7.95 -2.55
N ARG A 64 -9.93 6.87 -3.10
CA ARG A 64 -9.69 6.70 -4.53
C ARG A 64 -10.93 6.07 -5.17
N PRO A 65 -11.50 6.68 -6.22
CA PRO A 65 -12.70 6.16 -6.86
C PRO A 65 -12.46 4.81 -7.55
N GLU A 66 -11.26 4.56 -8.05
CA GLU A 66 -10.96 3.42 -8.93
C GLU A 66 -11.30 2.07 -8.31
N ALA A 67 -10.93 1.85 -7.03
CA ALA A 67 -11.23 0.59 -6.35
C ALA A 67 -12.71 0.47 -6.00
N ARG A 68 -13.33 1.58 -5.56
CA ARG A 68 -14.77 1.62 -5.24
C ARG A 68 -15.62 1.38 -6.49
N ASP A 69 -15.26 2.00 -7.59
CA ASP A 69 -16.00 1.92 -8.85
C ASP A 69 -15.88 0.50 -9.43
N LEU A 70 -14.68 -0.13 -9.33
CA LEU A 70 -14.50 -1.54 -9.68
C LEU A 70 -15.37 -2.47 -8.81
N VAL A 71 -15.41 -2.25 -7.50
CA VAL A 71 -16.28 -3.03 -6.58
C VAL A 71 -17.75 -2.89 -6.97
N ALA A 72 -18.18 -1.68 -7.33
CA ALA A 72 -19.56 -1.43 -7.79
C ALA A 72 -19.85 -2.10 -9.14
N GLU A 73 -18.92 -2.02 -10.08
CA GLU A 73 -19.02 -2.63 -11.40
C GLU A 73 -19.12 -4.16 -11.34
N LEU A 74 -18.44 -4.77 -10.38
CA LEU A 74 -18.51 -6.23 -10.13
C LEU A 74 -19.72 -6.65 -9.26
N GLY A 75 -20.60 -5.71 -8.89
CA GLY A 75 -21.79 -5.99 -8.08
C GLY A 75 -21.53 -6.25 -6.60
N LEU A 76 -20.34 -5.90 -6.10
CA LEU A 76 -19.88 -6.18 -4.73
C LEU A 76 -20.14 -5.04 -3.73
N SER A 77 -20.89 -4.00 -4.10
CA SER A 77 -21.13 -2.81 -3.24
C SER A 77 -21.79 -3.15 -1.91
N ALA A 78 -22.64 -4.17 -1.86
CA ALA A 78 -23.31 -4.62 -0.63
C ALA A 78 -22.36 -5.28 0.38
N ASP A 79 -21.21 -5.76 -0.09
CA ASP A 79 -20.19 -6.42 0.72
C ASP A 79 -19.11 -5.45 1.21
N LEU A 80 -19.15 -4.20 0.76
CA LEU A 80 -18.21 -3.18 1.19
C LEU A 80 -18.40 -2.87 2.67
N VAL A 81 -17.32 -2.98 3.44
CA VAL A 81 -17.28 -2.67 4.86
C VAL A 81 -16.21 -1.61 5.13
N VAL A 82 -16.44 -0.83 6.17
CA VAL A 82 -15.50 0.18 6.66
C VAL A 82 -15.00 -0.18 8.06
N PRO A 83 -13.83 0.33 8.49
CA PRO A 83 -13.34 0.08 9.85
C PRO A 83 -14.31 0.53 10.92
N THR A 84 -14.23 -0.10 12.10
CA THR A 84 -15.07 0.20 13.30
C THR A 84 -14.89 1.62 13.85
N GLY A 85 -13.80 2.31 13.47
CA GLY A 85 -13.39 3.58 14.05
C GLY A 85 -12.38 3.44 15.18
N ALA A 86 -12.04 2.23 15.60
CA ALA A 86 -10.92 2.00 16.52
C ALA A 86 -9.63 2.59 15.94
N ARG A 87 -8.89 3.34 16.77
CA ARG A 87 -7.66 4.01 16.33
C ARG A 87 -6.47 3.07 16.39
N PRO A 88 -5.47 3.22 15.50
CA PRO A 88 -4.19 2.55 15.67
C PRO A 88 -3.36 3.20 16.78
N ALA A 89 -2.35 2.45 17.26
CA ALA A 89 -1.35 2.91 18.22
C ALA A 89 0.07 2.82 17.62
N VAL A 90 1.01 3.47 18.29
CA VAL A 90 2.45 3.31 18.06
C VAL A 90 3.09 2.66 19.28
N TRP A 91 3.90 1.64 19.05
CA TRP A 91 4.77 1.05 20.06
C TRP A 91 6.12 1.78 20.07
N ALA A 92 6.39 2.52 21.12
CA ALA A 92 7.64 3.27 21.30
C ALA A 92 8.01 3.31 22.79
N GLY A 93 9.30 3.16 23.12
CA GLY A 93 9.76 3.21 24.50
C GLY A 93 9.05 2.21 25.42
N GLU A 94 8.83 0.99 24.93
CA GLU A 94 8.16 -0.11 25.63
C GLU A 94 6.72 0.17 26.06
N ARG A 95 6.05 1.13 25.40
CA ARG A 95 4.66 1.50 25.69
C ARG A 95 3.86 1.72 24.41
N LEU A 96 2.55 1.56 24.54
CA LEU A 96 1.60 1.96 23.52
C LEU A 96 1.27 3.45 23.66
N HIS A 97 1.38 4.16 22.57
CA HIS A 97 0.96 5.55 22.44
C HIS A 97 -0.14 5.65 21.39
N PRO A 98 -1.13 6.53 21.57
CA PRO A 98 -2.05 6.84 20.47
C PRO A 98 -1.26 7.32 19.25
N LEU A 99 -1.73 6.95 18.06
CA LEU A 99 -1.15 7.50 16.82
C LEU A 99 -1.29 9.04 16.84
N PRO A 100 -0.22 9.80 16.55
CA PRO A 100 -0.27 11.26 16.55
C PRO A 100 -1.41 11.82 15.72
N ALA A 101 -2.17 12.73 16.28
CA ALA A 101 -3.27 13.41 15.62
C ALA A 101 -3.46 14.83 16.18
N PRO A 102 -3.74 15.84 15.32
CA PRO A 102 -3.84 15.73 13.88
C PRO A 102 -2.47 15.55 13.20
N ALA A 103 -2.44 14.74 12.13
CA ALA A 103 -1.23 14.48 11.36
C ALA A 103 -1.57 14.15 9.89
N TRP A 104 -0.63 14.37 8.99
CA TRP A 104 -0.69 13.95 7.59
C TRP A 104 0.43 12.96 7.30
N MET A 105 0.10 11.73 6.92
CA MET A 105 1.09 10.65 6.67
C MET A 105 2.13 10.47 7.79
N GLY A 106 1.66 10.59 9.06
CA GLY A 106 2.54 10.51 10.22
C GLY A 106 3.29 11.81 10.55
N ILE A 107 3.23 12.85 9.72
CA ILE A 107 3.83 14.16 10.01
C ILE A 107 2.84 14.94 10.88
N PRO A 108 3.19 15.24 12.15
CA PRO A 108 2.28 15.93 13.07
C PRO A 108 2.07 17.38 12.67
N ALA A 109 0.85 17.88 12.87
CA ALA A 109 0.50 19.26 12.55
C ALA A 109 0.84 20.24 13.71
N SER A 110 1.19 19.74 14.86
CA SER A 110 1.56 20.58 16.03
C SER A 110 2.42 19.81 17.01
N PRO A 111 3.17 20.52 17.89
CA PRO A 111 3.94 19.88 18.95
C PRO A 111 3.08 19.05 19.90
N GLN A 112 1.82 19.46 20.15
CA GLN A 112 0.88 18.76 21.04
C GLN A 112 0.53 17.37 20.49
N ALA A 113 0.50 17.18 19.18
CA ALA A 113 0.18 15.90 18.58
C ALA A 113 1.18 14.78 18.91
N VAL A 114 2.41 15.12 19.30
CA VAL A 114 3.49 14.18 19.65
C VAL A 114 3.93 14.28 21.11
N GLN A 115 3.14 14.95 21.94
CA GLN A 115 3.44 15.07 23.36
C GLN A 115 3.51 13.68 24.02
N GLY A 116 4.59 13.44 24.78
CA GLY A 116 4.84 12.14 25.40
C GLY A 116 5.28 11.02 24.45
N LEU A 117 5.39 11.30 23.15
CA LEU A 117 5.91 10.38 22.14
C LEU A 117 7.31 10.82 21.62
N ALA A 118 7.45 12.07 21.24
CA ALA A 118 8.72 12.65 20.81
C ALA A 118 9.55 13.16 21.99
N ASP A 119 10.85 13.36 21.76
CA ASP A 119 11.77 13.92 22.75
C ASP A 119 11.47 15.43 22.97
N GLU A 120 11.64 15.92 24.20
CA GLU A 120 11.32 17.30 24.54
C GLU A 120 12.09 18.32 23.68
N ALA A 121 13.34 18.03 23.32
CA ALA A 121 14.13 18.88 22.45
C ALA A 121 13.51 19.00 21.04
N ASP A 122 12.93 17.94 20.53
CA ASP A 122 12.28 17.94 19.23
C ASP A 122 10.89 18.61 19.29
N ILE A 123 10.16 18.46 20.41
CA ILE A 123 8.93 19.23 20.67
C ILE A 123 9.24 20.74 20.72
N ALA A 124 10.34 21.14 21.37
CA ALA A 124 10.77 22.53 21.38
C ALA A 124 11.17 23.02 19.98
N ARG A 125 11.86 22.18 19.19
CA ARG A 125 12.20 22.45 17.78
C ARG A 125 10.94 22.69 16.93
N MET A 126 9.92 21.86 17.08
CA MET A 126 8.63 22.03 16.39
C MET A 126 7.94 23.35 16.78
N THR A 127 8.04 23.77 18.05
CA THR A 127 7.42 24.99 18.54
C THR A 127 7.95 26.24 17.83
N VAL A 128 9.22 26.27 17.52
CA VAL A 128 9.87 27.42 16.82
C VAL A 128 9.92 27.22 15.29
N GLU A 129 9.54 26.07 14.78
CA GLU A 129 9.60 25.75 13.36
C GLU A 129 8.91 26.79 12.45
N PRO A 130 7.70 27.32 12.79
CA PRO A 130 7.03 28.31 11.94
C PRO A 130 7.83 29.61 11.72
N THR A 131 8.81 29.89 12.57
CA THR A 131 9.66 31.09 12.47
C THR A 131 10.98 30.86 11.71
N ARG A 132 11.28 29.59 11.40
CA ARG A 132 12.49 29.21 10.67
C ARG A 132 12.22 29.22 9.17
N PRO A 133 13.05 29.90 8.34
CA PRO A 133 12.92 29.84 6.89
C PRO A 133 12.93 28.39 6.40
N LEU A 134 12.03 28.05 5.47
CA LEU A 134 11.98 26.73 4.85
C LEU A 134 12.83 26.75 3.59
N ALA A 135 13.91 25.94 3.58
CA ALA A 135 14.73 25.76 2.39
C ALA A 135 14.11 24.67 1.51
N TRP A 136 13.33 25.08 0.53
CA TRP A 136 12.77 24.21 -0.50
C TRP A 136 12.99 24.84 -1.88
N THR A 137 13.46 24.02 -2.83
CA THR A 137 13.58 24.45 -4.23
C THR A 137 12.36 23.97 -5.00
N PRO A 138 11.53 24.84 -5.57
CA PRO A 138 10.40 24.45 -6.40
C PRO A 138 10.83 23.48 -7.52
N GLY A 139 10.08 22.39 -7.69
CA GLY A 139 10.41 21.33 -8.63
C GLY A 139 11.48 20.33 -8.14
N GLY A 140 12.20 20.63 -7.07
CA GLY A 140 13.15 19.72 -6.42
C GLY A 140 12.47 18.64 -5.60
N ASP A 141 13.23 17.68 -5.10
CA ASP A 141 12.80 16.64 -4.17
C ASP A 141 13.89 16.41 -3.12
N CYS A 142 13.52 15.87 -1.97
CA CYS A 142 14.45 15.41 -0.94
C CYS A 142 13.85 14.25 -0.17
N SER A 143 14.64 13.61 0.69
CA SER A 143 14.15 12.60 1.61
C SER A 143 13.09 13.19 2.55
N LEU A 144 11.95 12.49 2.69
CA LEU A 144 10.91 12.86 3.65
C LEU A 144 11.45 12.84 5.08
N GLY A 145 12.28 11.82 5.40
CA GLY A 145 12.92 11.71 6.71
C GLY A 145 13.85 12.87 6.99
N GLU A 146 14.69 13.30 6.03
CA GLU A 146 15.59 14.46 6.18
C GLU A 146 14.81 15.76 6.37
N LEU A 147 13.79 16.00 5.57
CA LEU A 147 12.93 17.17 5.70
C LEU A 147 12.31 17.27 7.09
N VAL A 148 11.68 16.15 7.56
CA VAL A 148 11.03 16.15 8.87
C VAL A 148 12.05 16.21 10.01
N ALA A 149 13.19 15.53 9.91
CA ALA A 149 14.24 15.59 10.93
C ALA A 149 14.82 16.99 11.09
N ASP A 150 15.08 17.70 9.98
CA ASP A 150 15.52 19.10 10.04
C ASP A 150 14.48 20.00 10.73
N ARG A 151 13.22 19.83 10.37
CA ARG A 151 12.17 20.75 10.84
C ARG A 151 11.65 20.40 12.22
N PHE A 152 11.36 19.12 12.48
CA PHE A 152 10.66 18.62 13.66
C PHE A 152 11.53 17.77 14.59
N GLY A 153 12.66 17.26 14.07
CA GLY A 153 13.61 16.46 14.83
C GLY A 153 13.51 14.95 14.58
N PRO A 154 14.60 14.22 14.89
CA PRO A 154 14.73 12.82 14.55
C PRO A 154 13.78 11.89 15.34
N SER A 155 13.40 12.24 16.57
CA SER A 155 12.46 11.41 17.34
C SER A 155 11.03 11.45 16.76
N VAL A 156 10.65 12.57 16.10
CA VAL A 156 9.38 12.67 15.38
C VAL A 156 9.41 11.77 14.13
N VAL A 157 10.52 11.73 13.40
CA VAL A 157 10.68 10.79 12.29
C VAL A 157 10.52 9.35 12.79
N ALA A 158 11.31 8.96 13.76
CA ALA A 158 11.39 7.57 14.22
C ALA A 158 10.10 7.06 14.88
N ARG A 159 9.33 7.92 15.55
CA ARG A 159 8.18 7.52 16.36
C ARG A 159 6.83 7.93 15.79
N SER A 160 6.80 8.76 14.74
CA SER A 160 5.56 9.21 14.10
C SER A 160 5.56 8.93 12.60
N VAL A 161 6.58 9.37 11.87
CA VAL A 161 6.61 9.29 10.40
C VAL A 161 6.97 7.88 9.92
N ASP A 162 8.08 7.33 10.38
CA ASP A 162 8.54 5.99 10.00
C ASP A 162 7.49 4.89 10.24
N PRO A 163 6.79 4.83 11.40
CA PRO A 163 5.72 3.86 11.59
C PRO A 163 4.62 3.93 10.52
N MET A 164 4.25 5.14 10.10
CA MET A 164 3.23 5.33 9.07
C MET A 164 3.75 5.00 7.68
N ILE A 165 4.93 5.50 7.31
CA ILE A 165 5.56 5.24 6.00
C ILE A 165 5.91 3.76 5.87
N GLY A 166 6.46 3.14 6.92
CA GLY A 166 6.74 1.71 6.96
C GLY A 166 5.49 0.83 6.82
N GLY A 167 4.38 1.26 7.41
CA GLY A 167 3.09 0.57 7.29
C GLY A 167 2.47 0.67 5.90
N VAL A 168 2.68 1.78 5.18
CA VAL A 168 2.08 2.03 3.85
C VAL A 168 3.00 1.57 2.72
N TYR A 169 4.29 1.92 2.78
CA TYR A 169 5.23 1.73 1.66
C TYR A 169 6.29 0.64 1.93
N ALA A 170 6.31 0.05 3.12
CA ALA A 170 7.35 -0.89 3.55
C ALA A 170 8.78 -0.34 3.41
N ALA A 171 8.95 0.98 3.55
CA ALA A 171 10.19 1.74 3.45
C ALA A 171 10.36 2.63 4.68
N LEU A 172 11.54 3.18 4.88
CA LEU A 172 11.78 4.24 5.85
C LEU A 172 11.53 5.62 5.21
N ALA A 173 11.18 6.59 6.02
CA ALA A 173 11.03 7.97 5.54
C ALA A 173 12.34 8.52 4.95
N ALA A 174 13.49 8.06 5.46
CA ALA A 174 14.80 8.40 4.93
C ALA A 174 15.03 7.94 3.48
N ASP A 175 14.42 6.82 3.10
CA ASP A 175 14.55 6.21 1.77
C ASP A 175 13.42 6.62 0.81
N THR A 176 12.56 7.55 1.24
CA THR A 176 11.34 7.91 0.50
C THR A 176 11.34 9.40 0.17
N GLY A 177 11.20 9.76 -1.10
CA GLY A 177 11.11 11.15 -1.55
C GLY A 177 9.77 11.79 -1.14
N VAL A 178 9.80 13.08 -0.84
CA VAL A 178 8.60 13.87 -0.48
C VAL A 178 7.56 13.80 -1.59
N ARG A 179 7.97 13.91 -2.87
CA ARG A 179 7.05 13.87 -4.01
C ARG A 179 6.41 12.51 -4.19
N ALA A 180 7.15 11.45 -3.93
CA ALA A 180 6.65 10.09 -4.06
C ALA A 180 5.66 9.73 -2.95
N ALA A 181 5.99 10.04 -1.68
CA ALA A 181 5.15 9.69 -0.53
C ALA A 181 3.96 10.64 -0.35
N THR A 182 4.19 11.93 -0.56
CA THR A 182 3.23 12.99 -0.25
C THR A 182 3.21 14.08 -1.33
N PRO A 183 2.73 13.76 -2.57
CA PRO A 183 2.73 14.73 -3.68
C PRO A 183 1.95 16.02 -3.35
N ALA A 184 0.92 15.93 -2.52
CA ALA A 184 0.17 17.11 -2.07
C ALA A 184 1.00 18.04 -1.17
N LEU A 185 1.88 17.47 -0.33
CA LEU A 185 2.83 18.27 0.46
C LEU A 185 3.85 18.96 -0.48
N ALA A 186 4.41 18.19 -1.42
CA ALA A 186 5.35 18.74 -2.39
C ALA A 186 4.77 19.92 -3.18
N ALA A 187 3.50 19.84 -3.58
CA ALA A 187 2.81 20.93 -4.27
C ALA A 187 2.73 22.21 -3.40
N LEU A 188 2.35 22.09 -2.14
CA LEU A 188 2.30 23.23 -1.22
C LEU A 188 3.70 23.84 -0.96
N LEU A 189 4.73 23.01 -0.89
CA LEU A 189 6.11 23.47 -0.76
C LEU A 189 6.58 24.22 -2.02
N ASP A 190 6.21 23.73 -3.21
CA ASP A 190 6.47 24.40 -4.49
C ASP A 190 5.76 25.75 -4.61
N GLU A 191 4.56 25.87 -4.02
CA GLU A 191 3.79 27.12 -3.94
C GLU A 191 4.34 28.09 -2.90
N GLY A 192 5.39 27.72 -2.16
CA GLY A 192 6.07 28.60 -1.21
C GLY A 192 5.44 28.60 0.18
N ALA A 193 4.94 27.46 0.66
CA ALA A 193 4.50 27.33 2.05
C ALA A 193 5.56 27.89 3.02
N PRO A 194 5.18 28.72 4.00
CA PRO A 194 6.16 29.43 4.84
C PRO A 194 6.89 28.50 5.83
N SER A 195 6.29 27.33 6.13
CA SER A 195 6.86 26.35 7.05
C SER A 195 6.26 24.97 6.79
N LEU A 196 6.91 23.92 7.29
CA LEU A 196 6.36 22.56 7.22
C LEU A 196 5.07 22.45 8.03
N THR A 197 5.02 23.08 9.21
CA THR A 197 3.79 23.13 10.03
C THR A 197 2.62 23.73 9.25
N ALA A 198 2.83 24.86 8.53
CA ALA A 198 1.79 25.50 7.74
C ALA A 198 1.33 24.62 6.57
N ALA A 199 2.27 23.96 5.87
CA ALA A 199 1.96 23.05 4.79
C ALA A 199 1.12 21.84 5.27
N ILE A 200 1.50 21.24 6.40
CA ILE A 200 0.74 20.12 6.97
C ILE A 200 -0.65 20.56 7.43
N ALA A 201 -0.77 21.73 8.07
CA ALA A 201 -2.08 22.25 8.49
C ALA A 201 -3.03 22.45 7.30
N ALA A 202 -2.51 22.90 6.14
CA ALA A 202 -3.30 23.08 4.92
C ALA A 202 -3.80 21.76 4.30
N LEU A 203 -3.13 20.64 4.58
CA LEU A 203 -3.54 19.30 4.10
C LEU A 203 -4.60 18.64 4.99
N LEU A 204 -4.84 19.17 6.17
CA LEU A 204 -5.82 18.60 7.09
C LEU A 204 -7.24 19.01 6.71
N PRO A 205 -8.23 18.16 6.93
CA PRO A 205 -9.62 18.54 6.80
C PRO A 205 -9.96 19.74 7.68
N ALA A 206 -10.85 20.60 7.20
CA ALA A 206 -11.34 21.73 8.01
C ALA A 206 -11.97 21.21 9.32
N PRO A 207 -11.85 21.95 10.44
CA PRO A 207 -12.48 21.59 11.70
C PRO A 207 -13.99 21.32 11.52
N GLY A 208 -14.49 20.22 12.09
CA GLY A 208 -15.89 19.83 11.95
C GLY A 208 -16.25 19.05 10.69
N THR A 209 -15.31 18.83 9.77
CA THR A 209 -15.55 17.96 8.61
C THR A 209 -15.76 16.51 9.10
N PRO A 210 -16.88 15.85 8.73
CA PRO A 210 -17.08 14.45 9.06
C PRO A 210 -15.92 13.58 8.54
N ALA A 211 -15.41 12.71 9.41
CA ALA A 211 -14.36 11.79 9.02
C ALA A 211 -14.87 10.79 7.98
N THR A 212 -14.38 10.88 6.74
CA THR A 212 -14.64 9.87 5.72
C THR A 212 -13.68 8.70 5.95
N PRO A 213 -14.16 7.44 5.96
CA PRO A 213 -13.29 6.29 6.08
C PRO A 213 -12.20 6.31 5.00
N VAL A 214 -10.96 6.12 5.41
CA VAL A 214 -9.82 6.07 4.49
C VAL A 214 -9.78 4.73 3.78
N PHE A 215 -10.11 3.66 4.51
CA PHE A 215 -10.02 2.29 4.06
C PHE A 215 -11.38 1.64 3.94
N GLY A 216 -11.47 0.70 3.01
CA GLY A 216 -12.56 -0.26 2.89
C GLY A 216 -12.01 -1.66 2.73
N ALA A 217 -12.86 -2.64 3.02
CA ALA A 217 -12.62 -4.05 2.78
C ALA A 217 -13.89 -4.71 2.24
N LEU A 218 -13.80 -5.95 1.84
CA LEU A 218 -14.96 -6.77 1.48
C LEU A 218 -15.26 -7.74 2.62
N ARG A 219 -16.52 -7.89 2.95
CA ARG A 219 -16.99 -8.79 4.02
C ARG A 219 -16.52 -10.25 3.82
N GLY A 220 -16.49 -10.73 2.60
CA GLY A 220 -15.99 -12.05 2.22
C GLY A 220 -14.48 -12.10 1.92
N GLY A 221 -13.73 -11.03 2.22
CA GLY A 221 -12.33 -10.90 1.89
C GLY A 221 -12.05 -10.68 0.40
N TYR A 222 -10.80 -10.55 0.05
CA TYR A 222 -10.38 -10.33 -1.35
C TYR A 222 -10.61 -11.53 -2.26
N ARG A 223 -10.84 -12.71 -1.71
CA ARG A 223 -11.24 -13.88 -2.51
C ARG A 223 -12.50 -13.59 -3.31
N GLN A 224 -13.46 -12.87 -2.71
CA GLN A 224 -14.70 -12.49 -3.39
C GLN A 224 -14.43 -11.57 -4.60
N LEU A 225 -13.49 -10.63 -4.48
CA LEU A 225 -13.07 -9.79 -5.59
C LEU A 225 -12.39 -10.59 -6.70
N ILE A 226 -11.50 -11.50 -6.33
CA ILE A 226 -10.78 -12.35 -7.29
C ILE A 226 -11.77 -13.23 -8.07
N ASP A 227 -12.71 -13.87 -7.39
CA ASP A 227 -13.69 -14.75 -8.02
C ASP A 227 -14.60 -13.95 -8.98
N ALA A 228 -15.07 -12.76 -8.58
CA ALA A 228 -15.86 -11.89 -9.44
C ALA A 228 -15.08 -11.39 -10.67
N LEU A 229 -13.79 -11.06 -10.52
CA LEU A 229 -12.93 -10.68 -11.65
C LEU A 229 -12.72 -11.85 -12.61
N VAL A 230 -12.46 -13.03 -12.11
CA VAL A 230 -12.27 -14.24 -12.93
C VAL A 230 -13.54 -14.55 -13.72
N GLU A 231 -14.70 -14.53 -13.08
CA GLU A 231 -15.99 -14.75 -13.71
C GLU A 231 -16.28 -13.69 -14.79
N SER A 232 -16.14 -12.42 -14.44
CA SER A 232 -16.41 -11.31 -15.36
C SER A 232 -15.45 -11.26 -16.55
N ALA A 233 -14.18 -11.61 -16.34
CA ALA A 233 -13.19 -11.65 -17.41
C ALA A 233 -13.49 -12.74 -18.43
N ALA A 234 -14.12 -13.85 -18.01
CA ALA A 234 -14.33 -15.02 -18.82
C ALA A 234 -13.08 -15.41 -19.63
N ALA A 235 -11.91 -15.29 -18.99
CA ALA A 235 -10.60 -15.54 -19.59
C ALA A 235 -10.15 -16.97 -19.31
N ARG A 236 -9.33 -17.53 -20.21
CA ARG A 236 -8.67 -18.80 -19.95
C ARG A 236 -7.52 -18.60 -18.97
N LEU A 237 -7.63 -19.11 -17.76
CA LEU A 237 -6.56 -19.10 -16.79
C LEU A 237 -5.57 -20.25 -17.05
N ARG A 238 -4.29 -19.94 -17.15
CA ARG A 238 -3.18 -20.89 -17.26
C ARG A 238 -2.29 -20.74 -16.04
N LEU A 239 -2.76 -21.31 -14.94
CA LEU A 239 -2.07 -21.30 -13.64
C LEU A 239 -1.01 -22.40 -13.58
N GLY A 240 0.01 -22.24 -12.75
CA GLY A 240 1.19 -23.08 -12.72
C GLY A 240 2.04 -22.99 -14.02
N ALA A 241 1.79 -21.99 -14.85
CA ALA A 241 2.42 -21.78 -16.16
C ALA A 241 3.27 -20.49 -16.14
N ALA A 242 4.53 -20.62 -15.72
CA ALA A 242 5.49 -19.53 -15.74
C ALA A 242 5.85 -19.20 -17.19
N VAL A 243 5.59 -17.96 -17.63
CA VAL A 243 6.06 -17.47 -18.91
C VAL A 243 7.57 -17.19 -18.80
N SER A 244 8.34 -17.79 -19.69
CA SER A 244 9.79 -17.67 -19.70
C SER A 244 10.32 -16.76 -20.82
N ARG A 245 9.55 -16.61 -21.90
CA ARG A 245 9.97 -15.91 -23.09
C ARG A 245 8.85 -15.08 -23.71
N LEU A 246 9.18 -13.85 -24.09
CA LEU A 246 8.31 -12.92 -24.79
C LEU A 246 9.09 -12.34 -25.98
N ASP A 247 8.68 -12.69 -27.17
CA ASP A 247 9.33 -12.24 -28.41
C ASP A 247 8.38 -11.40 -29.26
N PRO A 248 8.88 -10.33 -29.91
CA PRO A 248 8.15 -9.67 -30.97
C PRO A 248 8.05 -10.57 -32.19
N ALA A 249 6.86 -10.65 -32.80
CA ALA A 249 6.61 -11.37 -34.03
C ALA A 249 6.33 -10.39 -35.19
N ARG A 250 6.27 -10.90 -36.44
CA ARG A 250 5.91 -10.05 -37.60
C ARG A 250 4.56 -9.35 -37.42
N ARG A 251 3.65 -9.98 -36.75
CA ARG A 251 2.35 -9.40 -36.28
C ARG A 251 2.12 -9.87 -34.86
N GLY A 252 2.08 -8.93 -33.92
CA GLY A 252 1.86 -9.24 -32.51
C GLY A 252 3.08 -9.81 -31.79
N TRP A 253 2.90 -10.83 -31.02
CA TRP A 253 3.84 -11.34 -30.02
C TRP A 253 3.83 -12.87 -29.97
N GLU A 254 4.94 -13.46 -29.57
CA GLU A 254 5.03 -14.87 -29.18
C GLU A 254 5.30 -14.96 -27.67
N VAL A 255 4.42 -15.67 -26.96
CA VAL A 255 4.55 -16.00 -25.54
C VAL A 255 4.89 -17.49 -25.45
N ASP A 256 6.13 -17.82 -25.09
CA ASP A 256 6.67 -19.19 -25.12
C ASP A 256 6.38 -19.94 -26.43
N GLY A 257 6.47 -19.24 -27.56
CA GLY A 257 6.23 -19.76 -28.93
C GLY A 257 4.75 -19.78 -29.34
N GLU A 258 3.81 -19.40 -28.50
CA GLU A 258 2.40 -19.25 -28.88
C GLU A 258 2.11 -17.84 -29.39
N PRO A 259 1.41 -17.66 -30.55
CA PRO A 259 1.16 -16.36 -31.13
C PRO A 259 -0.05 -15.64 -30.46
N PHE A 260 0.13 -14.35 -30.18
CA PHE A 260 -0.88 -13.42 -29.67
C PHE A 260 -0.83 -12.09 -30.43
N ASP A 261 -1.99 -11.42 -30.57
CA ASP A 261 -2.06 -10.10 -31.20
C ASP A 261 -1.53 -9.00 -30.27
N ALA A 262 -1.72 -9.17 -28.95
CA ALA A 262 -1.25 -8.24 -27.93
C ALA A 262 -0.87 -8.97 -26.64
N VAL A 263 0.00 -8.33 -25.85
CA VAL A 263 0.41 -8.83 -24.52
C VAL A 263 0.31 -7.72 -23.49
N VAL A 264 -0.21 -8.07 -22.30
CA VAL A 264 -0.18 -7.23 -21.10
C VAL A 264 0.77 -7.89 -20.08
N VAL A 265 1.80 -7.17 -19.66
CA VAL A 265 2.73 -7.64 -18.62
C VAL A 265 2.31 -7.06 -17.29
N ALA A 266 1.78 -7.90 -16.40
CA ALA A 266 1.19 -7.53 -15.11
C ALA A 266 1.87 -8.27 -13.95
N VAL A 267 3.19 -8.43 -14.04
CA VAL A 267 4.05 -9.08 -13.03
C VAL A 267 4.95 -8.05 -12.34
N PRO A 268 5.56 -8.39 -11.18
CA PRO A 268 6.49 -7.50 -10.49
C PRO A 268 7.66 -7.06 -11.39
N ALA A 269 8.17 -5.83 -11.13
CA ALA A 269 9.20 -5.20 -11.96
C ALA A 269 10.42 -6.10 -12.26
N PRO A 270 11.01 -6.87 -11.33
CA PRO A 270 12.14 -7.74 -11.64
C PRO A 270 11.78 -8.90 -12.58
N VAL A 271 10.52 -9.35 -12.56
CA VAL A 271 10.03 -10.38 -13.50
C VAL A 271 9.80 -9.76 -14.88
N ALA A 272 9.15 -8.60 -14.92
CA ALA A 272 8.91 -7.85 -16.15
C ALA A 272 10.22 -7.50 -16.85
N ALA A 273 11.24 -7.06 -16.10
CA ALA A 273 12.57 -6.77 -16.65
C ALA A 273 13.17 -7.97 -17.40
N ARG A 274 13.09 -9.18 -16.82
CA ARG A 274 13.59 -10.39 -17.47
C ARG A 274 12.84 -10.72 -18.76
N LEU A 275 11.50 -10.61 -18.74
CA LEU A 275 10.67 -10.92 -19.91
C LEU A 275 10.86 -9.92 -21.05
N LEU A 276 11.08 -8.65 -20.72
CA LEU A 276 11.21 -7.57 -21.69
C LEU A 276 12.62 -7.38 -22.22
N GLY A 277 13.62 -8.12 -21.72
CA GLY A 277 15.03 -7.90 -22.05
C GLY A 277 15.35 -7.92 -23.55
N VAL A 278 14.66 -8.75 -24.34
CA VAL A 278 14.79 -8.79 -25.81
C VAL A 278 13.82 -7.84 -26.51
N ALA A 279 12.58 -7.80 -26.03
CA ALA A 279 11.49 -7.11 -26.72
C ALA A 279 11.49 -5.58 -26.49
N ALA A 280 11.99 -5.12 -25.33
CA ALA A 280 12.04 -3.73 -24.95
C ALA A 280 13.21 -3.48 -23.94
N PRO A 281 14.47 -3.49 -24.41
CA PRO A 281 15.65 -3.45 -23.55
C PRO A 281 15.71 -2.21 -22.64
N ASP A 282 15.37 -1.03 -23.16
CA ASP A 282 15.36 0.21 -22.36
C ASP A 282 14.36 0.15 -21.21
N SER A 283 13.17 -0.43 -21.45
CA SER A 283 12.17 -0.65 -20.40
C SER A 283 12.62 -1.71 -19.40
N ALA A 284 13.30 -2.75 -19.88
CA ALA A 284 13.85 -3.80 -19.04
C ALA A 284 14.93 -3.26 -18.10
N GLU A 285 15.83 -2.40 -18.57
CA GLU A 285 16.85 -1.74 -17.77
C GLU A 285 16.21 -0.85 -16.68
N ALA A 286 15.25 -0.01 -17.05
CA ALA A 286 14.53 0.85 -16.11
C ALA A 286 13.82 0.02 -15.02
N LEU A 287 13.16 -1.09 -15.39
CA LEU A 287 12.48 -1.98 -14.45
C LEU A 287 13.46 -2.75 -13.56
N ALA A 288 14.63 -3.12 -14.06
CA ALA A 288 15.68 -3.81 -13.29
C ALA A 288 16.27 -2.89 -12.18
N GLY A 289 16.24 -1.57 -12.39
CA GLY A 289 16.64 -0.58 -11.39
C GLY A 289 15.66 -0.39 -10.24
N ILE A 290 14.45 -0.96 -10.31
CA ILE A 290 13.44 -0.84 -9.26
C ILE A 290 13.75 -1.82 -8.12
N ALA A 291 14.18 -1.27 -6.97
CA ALA A 291 14.37 -2.06 -5.76
C ALA A 291 13.02 -2.57 -5.21
N THR A 292 12.99 -3.82 -4.81
CA THR A 292 11.81 -4.44 -4.19
C THR A 292 12.12 -4.88 -2.78
N SER A 293 11.13 -4.78 -1.87
CA SER A 293 11.21 -5.32 -0.53
C SER A 293 10.25 -6.50 -0.36
N SER A 294 10.63 -7.44 0.49
CA SER A 294 9.76 -8.56 0.88
C SER A 294 9.26 -8.36 2.31
N SER A 295 8.02 -8.74 2.56
CA SER A 295 7.44 -8.80 3.89
C SER A 295 6.78 -10.16 4.13
N ALA A 296 6.81 -10.62 5.37
CA ALA A 296 6.07 -11.79 5.81
C ALA A 296 4.85 -11.35 6.64
N VAL A 297 3.73 -12.00 6.43
CA VAL A 297 2.54 -11.85 7.27
C VAL A 297 2.38 -13.10 8.10
N VAL A 298 2.23 -12.92 9.42
CA VAL A 298 1.94 -14.01 10.35
C VAL A 298 0.54 -13.81 10.89
N ALA A 299 -0.40 -14.64 10.48
CA ALA A 299 -1.76 -14.61 10.99
C ALA A 299 -1.87 -15.47 12.25
N LEU A 300 -2.40 -14.90 13.31
CA LEU A 300 -2.55 -15.52 14.61
C LEU A 300 -4.01 -15.53 15.04
N ALA A 301 -4.52 -16.69 15.44
CA ALA A 301 -5.74 -16.76 16.22
C ALA A 301 -5.36 -16.91 17.69
N VAL A 302 -5.95 -16.09 18.53
CA VAL A 302 -5.74 -16.13 19.98
C VAL A 302 -7.05 -16.50 20.68
N ASP A 303 -6.96 -17.05 21.88
CA ASP A 303 -8.11 -17.32 22.70
C ASP A 303 -8.92 -16.02 22.94
N PRO A 304 -10.26 -16.02 22.82
CA PRO A 304 -11.08 -14.84 23.08
C PRO A 304 -10.87 -14.21 24.47
N ALA A 305 -10.45 -15.01 25.45
CA ALA A 305 -10.09 -14.52 26.79
C ALA A 305 -8.72 -13.82 26.85
N THR A 306 -7.90 -13.89 25.79
CA THR A 306 -6.61 -13.22 25.77
C THR A 306 -6.80 -11.70 25.74
N PRO A 307 -6.26 -10.95 26.71
CA PRO A 307 -6.36 -9.50 26.70
C PRO A 307 -5.68 -8.91 25.47
N THR A 308 -6.42 -8.19 24.65
CA THR A 308 -5.88 -7.45 23.52
C THR A 308 -6.13 -5.95 23.73
N PRO A 309 -5.21 -5.07 23.30
CA PRO A 309 -5.41 -3.63 23.42
C PRO A 309 -6.62 -3.15 22.62
N GLU A 310 -7.25 -2.07 23.06
CA GLU A 310 -8.42 -1.46 22.41
C GLU A 310 -8.05 -0.59 21.18
N TYR A 311 -7.10 -1.06 20.40
CA TYR A 311 -6.65 -0.39 19.17
C TYR A 311 -6.95 -1.27 17.95
N SER A 312 -7.08 -0.66 16.78
CA SER A 312 -7.25 -1.39 15.50
C SER A 312 -5.95 -2.08 15.06
N GLY A 313 -4.83 -1.67 15.61
CA GLY A 313 -3.51 -2.19 15.32
C GLY A 313 -2.41 -1.38 15.99
N VAL A 314 -1.20 -1.83 15.86
CA VAL A 314 -0.01 -1.22 16.44
C VAL A 314 1.05 -1.10 15.36
N LEU A 315 1.60 0.10 15.19
CA LEU A 315 2.75 0.37 14.35
C LEU A 315 4.01 0.40 15.23
N ALA A 316 5.09 -0.17 14.77
CA ALA A 316 6.36 -0.16 15.52
C ALA A 316 7.18 1.09 15.18
N ALA A 317 7.59 1.85 16.19
CA ALA A 317 8.56 2.93 16.04
C ALA A 317 9.93 2.40 15.61
N THR A 318 10.69 3.19 14.84
CA THR A 318 12.07 2.90 14.48
C THR A 318 13.06 3.51 15.49
N GLY A 319 14.33 3.09 15.46
CA GLY A 319 15.39 3.66 16.30
C GLY A 319 15.37 3.29 17.79
N GLY A 320 14.43 2.48 18.25
CA GLY A 320 14.37 1.98 19.62
C GLY A 320 15.30 0.80 19.90
N GLU A 321 15.42 0.41 21.18
CA GLU A 321 16.22 -0.74 21.60
C GLU A 321 15.79 -2.03 20.92
N LEU A 322 14.48 -2.26 20.76
CA LEU A 322 13.92 -3.39 20.03
C LEU A 322 14.32 -3.39 18.53
N ALA A 323 14.42 -2.23 17.90
CA ALA A 323 14.90 -2.13 16.53
C ALA A 323 16.41 -2.46 16.42
N ARG A 324 17.18 -2.24 17.49
CA ARG A 324 18.62 -2.55 17.57
C ARG A 324 18.89 -3.99 18.03
N GLN A 325 18.03 -4.57 18.88
CA GLN A 325 18.17 -5.93 19.39
C GLN A 325 17.50 -6.98 18.48
N ALA A 326 16.49 -6.59 17.72
CA ALA A 326 15.85 -7.48 16.76
C ALA A 326 16.81 -7.72 15.59
N CYS A 327 17.49 -8.85 15.62
CA CYS A 327 18.24 -9.36 14.49
C CYS A 327 17.39 -9.26 13.22
N ALA A 328 17.79 -8.37 12.33
CA ALA A 328 17.45 -8.33 10.91
C ALA A 328 15.98 -8.19 10.46
N ASN A 329 14.94 -8.38 11.29
CA ASN A 329 13.54 -8.19 10.84
C ASN A 329 12.58 -7.93 12.02
N PRO A 330 12.52 -6.69 12.55
CA PRO A 330 11.51 -6.35 13.55
C PRO A 330 10.11 -6.38 12.91
N ALA A 331 9.10 -6.80 13.68
CA ALA A 331 7.71 -6.66 13.25
C ALA A 331 7.41 -5.18 13.00
N LYS A 332 6.97 -4.84 11.80
CA LYS A 332 6.67 -3.45 11.41
C LYS A 332 5.33 -2.99 11.97
N ALA A 333 4.37 -3.90 12.05
CA ALA A 333 3.02 -3.62 12.50
C ALA A 333 2.32 -4.89 12.97
N LEU A 334 1.32 -4.72 13.80
CA LEU A 334 0.33 -5.71 14.17
C LEU A 334 -1.05 -5.16 13.84
N THR A 335 -1.88 -5.89 13.09
CA THR A 335 -3.28 -5.56 12.91
C THR A 335 -4.13 -6.42 13.83
N LEU A 336 -5.05 -5.80 14.56
CA LEU A 336 -6.06 -6.46 15.36
C LEU A 336 -7.35 -6.49 14.53
N SER A 337 -7.46 -7.46 13.61
CA SER A 337 -8.53 -7.50 12.61
C SER A 337 -9.92 -7.56 13.26
N SER A 338 -10.09 -8.26 14.37
CA SER A 338 -11.34 -8.29 15.15
C SER A 338 -11.71 -6.94 15.78
N ARG A 339 -10.73 -6.04 16.00
CA ARG A 339 -10.99 -4.67 16.46
C ARG A 339 -11.20 -3.70 15.32
N LYS A 340 -10.52 -3.96 14.21
CA LYS A 340 -10.53 -3.08 13.04
C LYS A 340 -11.77 -3.23 12.19
N TRP A 341 -12.27 -4.45 12.00
CA TRP A 341 -13.33 -4.76 11.05
C TRP A 341 -14.56 -5.35 11.72
N PRO A 342 -15.77 -4.82 11.42
CA PRO A 342 -17.01 -5.29 12.06
C PRO A 342 -17.39 -6.72 11.67
N HIS A 343 -16.92 -7.23 10.53
CA HIS A 343 -17.23 -8.59 10.07
C HIS A 343 -16.33 -9.67 10.70
N TYR A 344 -15.35 -9.28 11.52
CA TYR A 344 -14.55 -10.20 12.33
C TYR A 344 -15.10 -10.35 13.76
N ASP A 345 -16.18 -9.64 14.12
CA ASP A 345 -16.86 -9.83 15.39
C ASP A 345 -17.52 -11.22 15.43
N GLY A 346 -17.21 -12.02 16.50
CA GLY A 346 -17.74 -13.37 16.71
C GLY A 346 -16.70 -14.38 17.05
#